data_470f3fedec553a74504e3a4a5dde9701
#
_entry.id   470f3fedec553a74504e3a4a5dde9701
#
_cell.length_a   1.000
_cell.length_b   1.000
_cell.length_c   1.000
_cell.angle_alpha   90.00
_cell.angle_beta   90.00
_cell.angle_gamma   90.00
#
_symmetry.space_group_name_H-M   'P 1'
#
loop_
_entity.id
_entity.type
_entity.pdbx_description
1 polymer ?
#
loop_
_entity_poly.entity_id
_entity_poly.type
_entity_poly.pdbx_seq_one_letter_code
_entity_poly.pdbx_strand_id
1 'polypeptide(L)'
;MKITTSIKFTTIALATTFGLALAAAAADTAQLPPASTKTGVTYATDIKPVFDQSCVKCHSGDKPKAKLKLDSLENALKGSKDGKVIVAGDSAKSPLVRSIAHVTSDKDAWMPPLHNKAKIGPLTPEQIGLIRAWIDQGAK
;
A
#
# COMPACT_ATOMS: atom_id res chain seq x y z
N MET A 1 21.83 -70.56 -32.92
CA MET A 1 22.60 -69.34 -32.69
C MET A 1 21.59 -68.22 -32.39
N LYS A 2 21.36 -67.87 -31.13
CA LYS A 2 20.34 -66.94 -30.71
C LYS A 2 21.01 -65.59 -30.37
N ILE A 3 20.72 -64.56 -31.12
CA ILE A 3 21.26 -63.19 -30.88
C ILE A 3 20.20 -62.43 -30.10
N THR A 4 20.48 -62.15 -28.83
CA THR A 4 19.63 -61.35 -27.97
C THR A 4 20.11 -59.92 -28.01
N THR A 5 19.36 -59.07 -28.69
CA THR A 5 19.62 -57.63 -28.75
C THR A 5 18.97 -56.94 -27.54
N SER A 6 19.80 -56.45 -26.63
CA SER A 6 19.37 -55.70 -25.44
C SER A 6 19.22 -54.23 -25.79
N ILE A 7 18.00 -53.74 -25.80
CA ILE A 7 17.68 -52.29 -26.03
C ILE A 7 17.72 -51.59 -24.67
N LYS A 8 18.70 -50.72 -24.49
CA LYS A 8 18.79 -49.86 -23.31
C LYS A 8 17.92 -48.63 -23.54
N PHE A 9 16.83 -48.49 -22.82
CA PHE A 9 16.03 -47.28 -22.78
C PHE A 9 16.73 -46.27 -21.88
N THR A 10 17.22 -45.18 -22.49
CA THR A 10 17.73 -44.01 -21.78
C THR A 10 16.56 -43.08 -21.49
N THR A 11 16.13 -43.03 -20.25
CA THR A 11 15.12 -42.08 -19.81
C THR A 11 15.77 -40.70 -19.62
N ILE A 12 15.42 -39.78 -20.52
CA ILE A 12 15.77 -38.37 -20.41
C ILE A 12 14.76 -37.73 -19.42
N ALA A 13 15.20 -37.40 -18.21
CA ALA A 13 14.43 -36.64 -17.25
C ALA A 13 14.45 -35.16 -17.67
N LEU A 14 13.31 -34.68 -18.16
CA LEU A 14 13.07 -33.24 -18.43
C LEU A 14 12.78 -32.56 -17.08
N ALA A 15 13.78 -31.91 -16.49
CA ALA A 15 13.60 -31.07 -15.33
C ALA A 15 12.99 -29.74 -15.76
N THR A 16 11.69 -29.57 -15.54
CA THR A 16 10.99 -28.30 -15.69
C THR A 16 11.32 -27.39 -14.51
N THR A 17 12.19 -26.40 -14.73
CA THR A 17 12.42 -25.31 -13.81
C THR A 17 11.24 -24.33 -13.89
N PHE A 18 10.22 -24.55 -13.07
CA PHE A 18 9.14 -23.60 -12.82
C PHE A 18 9.34 -23.03 -11.40
N GLY A 19 9.89 -21.85 -11.32
CA GLY A 19 10.01 -21.17 -10.02
C GLY A 19 11.04 -20.07 -10.02
N LEU A 20 10.65 -18.83 -10.35
CA LEU A 20 11.18 -17.61 -9.71
C LEU A 20 10.51 -16.35 -10.28
N ALA A 21 9.26 -16.10 -9.89
CA ALA A 21 8.64 -14.81 -10.21
C ALA A 21 7.77 -14.23 -9.06
N LEU A 22 7.81 -14.84 -7.85
CA LEU A 22 6.91 -14.40 -6.74
C LEU A 22 7.62 -13.62 -5.63
N ALA A 23 8.94 -13.43 -5.69
CA ALA A 23 9.69 -12.85 -4.56
C ALA A 23 9.74 -11.30 -4.54
N ALA A 24 9.50 -10.61 -5.66
CA ALA A 24 9.66 -9.15 -5.73
C ALA A 24 8.49 -8.36 -5.13
N ALA A 25 7.28 -8.90 -5.09
CA ALA A 25 6.11 -8.21 -4.55
C ALA A 25 6.02 -8.31 -3.01
N ALA A 26 6.64 -9.31 -2.40
CA ALA A 26 6.57 -9.55 -0.95
C ALA A 26 7.49 -8.63 -0.13
N ALA A 27 8.58 -8.13 -0.71
CA ALA A 27 9.55 -7.30 0.01
C ALA A 27 9.00 -5.91 0.38
N ASP A 28 8.13 -5.35 -0.45
CA ASP A 28 7.60 -3.99 -0.27
C ASP A 28 6.41 -3.96 0.71
N THR A 29 5.68 -5.07 0.84
CA THR A 29 4.59 -5.22 1.81
C THR A 29 5.08 -5.57 3.21
N ALA A 30 6.26 -6.17 3.34
CA ALA A 30 6.86 -6.53 4.63
C ALA A 30 7.24 -5.31 5.49
N GLN A 31 7.36 -4.13 4.88
CA GLN A 31 7.68 -2.88 5.59
C GLN A 31 6.45 -2.10 6.05
N LEU A 32 5.25 -2.46 5.58
CA LEU A 32 4.03 -1.81 5.98
C LEU A 32 3.50 -2.42 7.29
N PRO A 33 3.04 -1.60 8.26
CA PRO A 33 2.31 -2.12 9.41
C PRO A 33 1.14 -3.00 8.96
N PRO A 34 0.79 -4.06 9.68
CA PRO A 34 -0.34 -4.92 9.31
C PRO A 34 -1.64 -4.12 9.23
N ALA A 35 -2.53 -4.50 8.30
CA ALA A 35 -3.87 -3.94 8.27
C ALA A 35 -4.62 -4.33 9.54
N SER A 36 -5.45 -3.41 10.08
CA SER A 36 -6.31 -3.70 11.21
C SER A 36 -7.29 -4.83 10.86
N THR A 37 -7.59 -5.67 11.83
CA THR A 37 -8.62 -6.74 11.70
C THR A 37 -10.05 -6.21 11.82
N LYS A 38 -10.23 -4.91 12.08
CA LYS A 38 -11.55 -4.27 12.16
C LYS A 38 -12.27 -4.37 10.82
N THR A 39 -13.50 -4.86 10.85
CA THR A 39 -14.42 -4.91 9.70
C THR A 39 -15.37 -3.72 9.73
N GLY A 40 -15.98 -3.37 8.58
CA GLY A 40 -16.91 -2.26 8.47
C GLY A 40 -16.28 -0.90 8.74
N VAL A 41 -14.99 -0.74 8.42
CA VAL A 41 -14.28 0.53 8.57
C VAL A 41 -14.82 1.54 7.58
N THR A 42 -15.26 2.70 8.08
CA THR A 42 -15.81 3.77 7.23
C THR A 42 -14.95 5.04 7.31
N TYR A 43 -15.02 5.84 6.24
CA TYR A 43 -14.33 7.12 6.25
C TYR A 43 -14.82 8.03 7.38
N ALA A 44 -16.14 8.17 7.54
CA ALA A 44 -16.74 9.15 8.44
C ALA A 44 -16.39 8.91 9.92
N THR A 45 -16.45 7.65 10.36
CA THR A 45 -16.29 7.31 11.78
C THR A 45 -14.85 6.95 12.16
N ASP A 46 -14.09 6.38 11.23
CA ASP A 46 -12.81 5.78 11.54
C ASP A 46 -11.62 6.56 10.96
N ILE A 47 -11.75 7.01 9.71
CA ILE A 47 -10.62 7.60 8.99
C ILE A 47 -10.59 9.12 9.12
N LYS A 48 -11.75 9.76 9.05
CA LYS A 48 -11.84 11.22 9.15
C LYS A 48 -11.19 11.78 10.42
N PRO A 49 -11.37 11.21 11.62
CA PRO A 49 -10.68 11.69 12.81
C PRO A 49 -9.15 11.63 12.70
N VAL A 50 -8.60 10.58 12.09
CA VAL A 50 -7.16 10.45 11.85
C VAL A 50 -6.68 11.49 10.85
N PHE A 51 -7.43 11.69 9.76
CA PHE A 51 -7.09 12.69 8.75
C PHE A 51 -7.21 14.12 9.28
N ASP A 52 -8.24 14.44 10.06
CA ASP A 52 -8.41 15.75 10.68
C ASP A 52 -7.22 16.11 11.58
N GLN A 53 -6.74 15.14 12.34
CA GLN A 53 -5.61 15.34 13.25
C GLN A 53 -4.28 15.47 12.50
N SER A 54 -4.04 14.65 11.46
CA SER A 54 -2.71 14.43 10.92
C SER A 54 -2.49 14.96 9.50
N CYS A 55 -3.55 15.24 8.74
CA CYS A 55 -3.46 15.49 7.29
C CYS A 55 -4.06 16.82 6.85
N VAL A 56 -5.29 17.14 7.31
CA VAL A 56 -6.08 18.24 6.74
C VAL A 56 -5.46 19.60 6.92
N LYS A 57 -4.58 19.80 7.90
CA LYS A 57 -3.89 21.09 8.08
C LYS A 57 -3.09 21.52 6.85
N CYS A 58 -2.62 20.56 6.05
CA CYS A 58 -1.88 20.78 4.82
C CYS A 58 -2.67 20.34 3.57
N HIS A 59 -3.63 19.42 3.75
CA HIS A 59 -4.37 18.77 2.67
C HIS A 59 -5.87 19.12 2.73
N SER A 60 -6.18 20.41 2.81
CA SER A 60 -7.55 20.96 2.73
C SER A 60 -7.53 22.42 2.21
N GLY A 61 -8.71 23.03 2.13
CA GLY A 61 -8.87 24.44 1.72
C GLY A 61 -8.62 24.68 0.22
N ASP A 62 -8.31 25.95 -0.13
CA ASP A 62 -8.23 26.37 -1.54
C ASP A 62 -6.88 26.05 -2.19
N LYS A 63 -5.82 25.96 -1.39
CA LYS A 63 -4.45 25.72 -1.88
C LYS A 63 -3.80 24.51 -1.16
N PRO A 64 -4.40 23.30 -1.28
CA PRO A 64 -3.86 22.13 -0.62
C PRO A 64 -2.53 21.70 -1.25
N LYS A 65 -1.63 21.19 -0.42
CA LYS A 65 -0.36 20.62 -0.91
C LYS A 65 -0.62 19.52 -1.94
N ALA A 66 0.15 19.50 -3.02
CA ALA A 66 -0.01 18.58 -4.15
C ALA A 66 -1.43 18.56 -4.76
N LYS A 67 -2.26 19.59 -4.53
CA LYS A 67 -3.70 19.62 -4.88
C LYS A 67 -4.49 18.43 -4.29
N LEU A 68 -3.95 17.78 -3.28
CA LEU A 68 -4.60 16.67 -2.56
C LEU A 68 -5.43 17.24 -1.40
N LYS A 69 -6.72 16.90 -1.36
CA LYS A 69 -7.60 17.17 -0.22
C LYS A 69 -7.97 15.86 0.48
N LEU A 70 -7.92 15.87 1.82
CA LEU A 70 -8.23 14.73 2.66
C LEU A 70 -9.33 15.05 3.70
N ASP A 71 -10.09 16.12 3.45
CA ASP A 71 -11.13 16.65 4.33
C ASP A 71 -12.50 15.98 4.13
N SER A 72 -12.67 15.23 3.05
CA SER A 72 -13.88 14.45 2.75
C SER A 72 -13.54 13.18 1.99
N LEU A 73 -14.43 12.19 2.04
CA LEU A 73 -14.30 10.95 1.27
C LEU A 73 -14.16 11.24 -0.23
N GLU A 74 -15.03 12.08 -0.78
CA GLU A 74 -15.00 12.45 -2.19
C GLU A 74 -13.64 13.04 -2.58
N ASN A 75 -13.15 13.98 -1.81
CA ASN A 75 -11.86 14.64 -2.06
C ASN A 75 -10.68 13.67 -1.95
N ALA A 76 -10.68 12.79 -0.95
CA ALA A 76 -9.65 11.76 -0.79
C ALA A 76 -9.60 10.80 -1.99
N LEU A 77 -10.76 10.38 -2.48
CA LEU A 77 -10.87 9.50 -3.64
C LEU A 77 -10.59 10.21 -4.97
N LYS A 78 -10.73 11.54 -5.03
CA LYS A 78 -10.35 12.33 -6.21
C LYS A 78 -8.86 12.23 -6.50
N GLY A 79 -8.02 12.25 -5.46
CA GLY A 79 -6.57 12.14 -5.57
C GLY A 79 -5.86 13.49 -5.62
N SER A 80 -4.60 13.47 -6.05
CA SER A 80 -3.68 14.62 -6.13
C SER A 80 -3.51 15.13 -7.57
N LYS A 81 -2.64 16.14 -7.74
CA LYS A 81 -2.21 16.60 -9.09
C LYS A 81 -1.50 15.52 -9.91
N ASP A 82 -0.94 14.50 -9.23
CA ASP A 82 -0.16 13.43 -9.84
C ASP A 82 -1.00 12.15 -10.05
N GLY A 83 -2.28 12.18 -9.65
CA GLY A 83 -3.22 11.06 -9.82
C GLY A 83 -3.79 10.52 -8.52
N LYS A 84 -4.34 9.31 -8.59
CA LYS A 84 -4.96 8.64 -7.44
C LYS A 84 -3.90 8.29 -6.39
N VAL A 85 -4.23 8.59 -5.13
CA VAL A 85 -3.39 8.24 -3.97
C VAL A 85 -3.95 7.05 -3.18
N ILE A 86 -5.19 6.65 -3.49
CA ILE A 86 -5.90 5.50 -2.92
C ILE A 86 -6.26 4.55 -4.05
N VAL A 87 -5.84 3.29 -3.91
CA VAL A 87 -6.23 2.17 -4.77
C VAL A 87 -7.21 1.33 -3.96
N ALA A 88 -8.52 1.52 -4.19
CA ALA A 88 -9.56 0.82 -3.44
C ALA A 88 -9.39 -0.71 -3.59
N GLY A 89 -9.40 -1.42 -2.48
CA GLY A 89 -9.16 -2.87 -2.41
C GLY A 89 -7.68 -3.26 -2.33
N ASP A 90 -6.73 -2.31 -2.43
CA ASP A 90 -5.29 -2.62 -2.37
C ASP A 90 -4.52 -1.52 -1.63
N SER A 91 -4.45 -1.66 -0.31
CA SER A 91 -3.74 -0.70 0.54
C SER A 91 -2.22 -0.69 0.29
N ALA A 92 -1.65 -1.83 -0.06
CA ALA A 92 -0.20 -1.95 -0.28
C ALA A 92 0.27 -1.17 -1.52
N LYS A 93 -0.59 -1.09 -2.55
CA LYS A 93 -0.33 -0.30 -3.77
C LYS A 93 -0.78 1.16 -3.66
N SER A 94 -1.44 1.54 -2.58
CA SER A 94 -1.92 2.91 -2.39
C SER A 94 -0.76 3.86 -2.06
N PRO A 95 -0.45 4.87 -2.91
CA PRO A 95 0.59 5.86 -2.62
C PRO A 95 0.42 6.53 -1.26
N LEU A 96 -0.82 6.81 -0.84
CA LEU A 96 -1.12 7.36 0.49
C LEU A 96 -0.50 6.51 1.60
N VAL A 97 -0.74 5.18 1.57
CA VAL A 97 -0.24 4.26 2.61
C VAL A 97 1.27 4.22 2.63
N ARG A 98 1.91 4.16 1.48
CA ARG A 98 3.36 4.13 1.37
C ARG A 98 4.01 5.41 1.91
N SER A 99 3.37 6.57 1.66
CA SER A 99 3.82 7.87 2.17
C SER A 99 3.69 7.97 3.68
N ILE A 100 2.54 7.58 4.26
CA ILE A 100 2.34 7.66 5.72
C ILE A 100 3.11 6.61 6.51
N ALA A 101 3.47 5.50 5.88
CA ALA A 101 4.34 4.47 6.47
C ALA A 101 5.84 4.81 6.30
N HIS A 102 6.18 5.88 5.60
CA HIS A 102 7.56 6.28 5.32
C HIS A 102 8.41 5.21 4.63
N VAL A 103 7.80 4.43 3.72
CA VAL A 103 8.47 3.33 3.00
C VAL A 103 8.80 3.67 1.54
N THR A 104 8.50 4.89 1.10
CA THR A 104 8.91 5.37 -0.21
C THR A 104 10.41 5.63 -0.25
N SER A 105 11.07 5.39 -1.38
CA SER A 105 12.48 5.71 -1.58
C SER A 105 12.74 7.22 -1.54
N ASP A 106 11.77 8.00 -2.02
CA ASP A 106 11.78 9.47 -1.93
C ASP A 106 11.26 9.91 -0.56
N LYS A 107 12.13 10.48 0.26
CA LYS A 107 11.78 10.99 1.60
C LYS A 107 10.93 12.25 1.55
N ASP A 108 10.91 13.00 0.44
CA ASP A 108 10.04 14.16 0.26
C ASP A 108 8.57 13.75 0.11
N ALA A 109 8.33 12.48 -0.22
CA ALA A 109 6.99 11.89 -0.24
C ALA A 109 6.52 11.39 1.14
N TRP A 110 7.35 11.42 2.18
CA TRP A 110 6.96 11.00 3.53
C TRP A 110 5.96 11.96 4.16
N MET A 111 4.87 11.41 4.70
CA MET A 111 3.78 12.18 5.28
C MET A 111 3.40 11.67 6.68
N PRO A 112 3.22 12.57 7.67
CA PRO A 112 3.64 13.98 7.62
C PRO A 112 5.16 14.11 7.43
N PRO A 113 5.65 15.19 6.78
CA PRO A 113 7.09 15.41 6.66
C PRO A 113 7.74 15.51 8.05
N LEU A 114 8.93 14.94 8.22
CA LEU A 114 9.62 14.90 9.52
C LEU A 114 9.85 16.30 10.11
N HIS A 115 10.06 17.30 9.24
CA HIS A 115 10.24 18.70 9.63
C HIS A 115 9.10 19.56 9.05
N ASN A 116 7.91 19.50 9.67
CA ASN A 116 6.79 20.33 9.25
C ASN A 116 6.47 21.43 10.26
N LYS A 117 6.05 22.61 9.74
CA LYS A 117 5.72 23.79 10.58
C LYS A 117 4.54 23.53 11.51
N ALA A 118 3.70 22.55 11.20
CA ALA A 118 2.52 22.19 11.97
C ALA A 118 2.87 21.33 13.22
N LYS A 119 4.12 20.84 13.30
CA LYS A 119 4.61 19.95 14.37
C LYS A 119 3.78 18.66 14.49
N ILE A 120 3.26 18.16 13.37
CA ILE A 120 2.51 16.90 13.30
C ILE A 120 3.53 15.77 13.18
N GLY A 121 3.51 14.83 14.13
CA GLY A 121 4.37 13.65 14.11
C GLY A 121 3.90 12.56 13.13
N PRO A 122 4.73 11.53 12.89
CA PRO A 122 4.35 10.37 12.11
C PRO A 122 3.09 9.68 12.68
N LEU A 123 2.33 9.02 11.82
CA LEU A 123 1.20 8.19 12.27
C LEU A 123 1.72 6.95 13.01
N THR A 124 0.91 6.48 13.96
CA THR A 124 1.22 5.20 14.64
C THR A 124 0.96 4.00 13.73
N PRO A 125 1.59 2.84 13.98
CA PRO A 125 1.31 1.63 13.25
C PRO A 125 -0.18 1.25 13.24
N GLU A 126 -0.90 1.50 14.34
CA GLU A 126 -2.34 1.24 14.48
C GLU A 126 -3.16 2.16 13.57
N GLN A 127 -2.82 3.44 13.49
CA GLN A 127 -3.48 4.40 12.60
C GLN A 127 -3.25 4.02 11.13
N ILE A 128 -2.03 3.64 10.78
CA ILE A 128 -1.70 3.16 9.43
C ILE A 128 -2.47 1.88 9.14
N GLY A 129 -2.50 0.93 10.07
CA GLY A 129 -3.25 -0.31 9.96
C GLY A 129 -4.75 -0.09 9.75
N LEU A 130 -5.34 0.90 10.43
CA LEU A 130 -6.75 1.26 10.27
C LEU A 130 -7.03 1.83 8.87
N ILE A 131 -6.17 2.72 8.39
CA ILE A 131 -6.27 3.27 7.03
C ILE A 131 -6.13 2.15 5.98
N ARG A 132 -5.21 1.20 6.20
CA ARG A 132 -5.07 0.04 5.34
C ARG A 132 -6.34 -0.79 5.29
N ALA A 133 -6.92 -1.14 6.45
CA ALA A 133 -8.15 -1.91 6.52
C ALA A 133 -9.32 -1.21 5.81
N TRP A 134 -9.44 0.11 5.94
CA TRP A 134 -10.43 0.89 5.21
C TRP A 134 -10.26 0.78 3.68
N ILE A 135 -9.03 0.94 3.19
CA ILE A 135 -8.72 0.85 1.76
C ILE A 135 -8.99 -0.57 1.23
N ASP A 136 -8.53 -1.60 1.96
CA ASP A 136 -8.69 -3.01 1.57
C ASP A 136 -10.18 -3.42 1.53
N GLN A 137 -11.04 -2.77 2.34
CA GLN A 137 -12.49 -2.93 2.33
C GLN A 137 -13.21 -2.07 1.27
N GLY A 138 -12.46 -1.43 0.37
CA GLY A 138 -13.00 -0.70 -0.77
C GLY A 138 -13.08 0.82 -0.60
N ALA A 139 -12.53 1.40 0.48
CA ALA A 139 -12.43 2.84 0.74
C ALA A 139 -13.79 3.57 0.66
N LYS A 140 -14.78 3.11 1.41
CA LYS A 140 -16.18 3.63 1.42
C LYS A 140 -16.45 4.54 2.62
#